data_5f100402cc7960fb80afe485f15a73e5
#
_entry.id   5f100402cc7960fb80afe485f15a73e5
#
_cell.length_a   1.000
_cell.length_b   1.000
_cell.length_c   1.000
_cell.angle_alpha   90.00
_cell.angle_beta   90.00
_cell.angle_gamma   90.00
#
_symmetry.space_group_name_H-M   'P 1'
#
loop_
_entity.id
_entity.type
_entity.pdbx_description
1 polymer ?
#
loop_
_entity_poly.entity_id
_entity_poly.type
_entity_poly.pdbx_seq_one_letter_code
_entity_poly.pdbx_strand_id
1 'polypeptide(L)'
;MAKQFPGLTPELKDFIGRQHMFFTASACAEGRINLSPKGLDGFRVTGDNEAVFLNLTGSGNETAAHLLADGRLTIMFCAFEGPPMILRLYGHARSLPRGSADYGRYLADAFGGEEPAGARQIVVLDIDLVQTSCGFGVPLYDYKAERPSLVRWAEQKGEDGIADYWREKNLVSMDGLPTGMD
;
A
#
# COMPACT_ATOMS: atom_id res chain seq x y z
N MET A 1 -2.27 22.90 -12.87
CA MET A 1 -0.79 22.89 -12.81
C MET A 1 -0.35 22.02 -11.66
N ALA A 2 0.75 21.32 -11.77
CA ALA A 2 1.29 20.52 -10.68
C ALA A 2 1.76 21.45 -9.54
N LYS A 3 1.50 21.06 -8.30
CA LYS A 3 2.01 21.72 -7.09
C LYS A 3 2.77 20.71 -6.25
N GLN A 4 3.81 21.16 -5.58
CA GLN A 4 4.62 20.34 -4.68
C GLN A 4 4.53 20.89 -3.25
N PHE A 5 4.59 19.98 -2.28
CA PHE A 5 4.51 20.27 -0.85
C PHE A 5 5.53 19.41 -0.10
N PRO A 6 6.10 19.92 0.99
CA PRO A 6 7.05 19.15 1.80
C PRO A 6 6.38 18.09 2.67
N GLY A 7 5.04 18.08 2.75
CA GLY A 7 4.25 17.14 3.53
C GLY A 7 2.76 17.28 3.23
N LEU A 8 1.95 16.44 3.85
CA LEU A 8 0.50 16.42 3.70
C LEU A 8 -0.15 17.57 4.47
N THR A 9 -0.93 18.40 3.77
CA THR A 9 -1.80 19.40 4.39
C THR A 9 -3.11 18.76 4.86
N PRO A 10 -3.90 19.40 5.75
CA PRO A 10 -5.21 18.91 6.15
C PRO A 10 -6.12 18.58 4.96
N GLU A 11 -6.15 19.45 3.93
CA GLU A 11 -6.98 19.27 2.73
C GLU A 11 -6.56 18.03 1.91
N LEU A 12 -5.25 17.73 1.86
CA LEU A 12 -4.73 16.54 1.17
C LEU A 12 -5.01 15.26 1.96
N LYS A 13 -4.97 15.33 3.30
CA LYS A 13 -5.40 14.21 4.16
C LYS A 13 -6.88 13.92 3.99
N ASP A 14 -7.73 14.95 3.96
CA ASP A 14 -9.16 14.82 3.68
C ASP A 14 -9.43 14.24 2.29
N PHE A 15 -8.63 14.63 1.30
CA PHE A 15 -8.72 14.05 -0.05
C PHE A 15 -8.41 12.55 -0.01
N ILE A 16 -7.31 12.14 0.63
CA ILE A 16 -6.93 10.72 0.78
C ILE A 16 -8.06 9.93 1.45
N GLY A 17 -8.63 10.45 2.54
CA GLY A 17 -9.70 9.79 3.29
C GLY A 17 -10.99 9.53 2.50
N ARG A 18 -11.17 10.20 1.35
CA ARG A 18 -12.31 9.97 0.45
C ARG A 18 -12.02 8.97 -0.67
N GLN A 19 -10.76 8.51 -0.81
CA GLN A 19 -10.41 7.58 -1.88
C GLN A 19 -10.61 6.13 -1.44
N HIS A 20 -11.27 5.33 -2.28
CA HIS A 20 -11.52 3.91 -2.03
C HIS A 20 -10.37 3.01 -2.46
N MET A 21 -9.44 3.54 -3.25
CA MET A 21 -8.28 2.80 -3.72
C MET A 21 -7.08 3.72 -3.96
N PHE A 22 -5.90 3.13 -3.92
CA PHE A 22 -4.66 3.77 -4.27
C PHE A 22 -3.77 2.83 -5.09
N PHE A 23 -2.74 3.37 -5.70
CA PHE A 23 -1.74 2.60 -6.42
C PHE A 23 -0.40 2.72 -5.70
N THR A 24 0.35 1.62 -5.65
CA THR A 24 1.74 1.60 -5.20
C THR A 24 2.65 1.30 -6.38
N ALA A 25 3.70 2.09 -6.56
CA ALA A 25 4.75 1.84 -7.54
C ALA A 25 6.10 1.73 -6.82
N SER A 26 6.83 0.66 -7.10
CA SER A 26 8.17 0.41 -6.56
C SER A 26 9.08 -0.17 -7.62
N ALA A 27 10.39 0.06 -7.50
CA ALA A 27 11.39 -0.45 -8.43
C ALA A 27 12.75 -0.54 -7.73
N CYS A 28 13.60 -1.43 -8.22
CA CYS A 28 15.03 -1.45 -7.93
C CYS A 28 15.80 -0.74 -9.04
N ALA A 29 17.14 -0.70 -8.92
CA ALA A 29 18.01 -0.15 -9.97
C ALA A 29 17.88 -0.92 -11.28
N GLU A 30 17.71 -2.23 -11.19
CA GLU A 30 17.51 -3.16 -12.29
C GLU A 30 16.20 -3.92 -12.09
N GLY A 31 15.71 -4.57 -13.15
CA GLY A 31 14.49 -5.37 -13.12
C GLY A 31 13.23 -4.59 -13.51
N ARG A 32 12.08 -5.11 -13.14
CA ARG A 32 10.77 -4.60 -13.54
C ARG A 32 10.22 -3.61 -12.53
N ILE A 33 9.49 -2.60 -13.01
CA ILE A 33 8.71 -1.72 -12.15
C ILE A 33 7.45 -2.47 -11.72
N ASN A 34 7.21 -2.54 -10.42
CA ASN A 34 5.95 -3.04 -9.90
C ASN A 34 4.95 -1.89 -9.76
N LEU A 35 3.73 -2.09 -10.26
CA LEU A 35 2.60 -1.19 -10.09
C LEU A 35 1.38 -1.99 -9.66
N SER A 36 0.85 -1.71 -8.48
CA SER A 36 -0.24 -2.50 -7.88
C SER A 36 -1.36 -1.59 -7.37
N PRO A 37 -2.63 -1.87 -7.71
CA PRO A 37 -3.79 -1.26 -7.07
C PRO A 37 -4.01 -1.87 -5.68
N LYS A 38 -4.45 -1.04 -4.73
CA LYS A 38 -4.78 -1.39 -3.36
C LYS A 38 -6.11 -0.76 -2.97
N GLY A 39 -6.94 -1.49 -2.24
CA GLY A 39 -8.22 -1.05 -1.70
C GLY A 39 -8.43 -1.65 -0.31
N LEU A 40 -9.69 -1.98 0.02
CA LEU A 40 -10.10 -2.65 1.26
C LEU A 40 -9.80 -1.83 2.52
N ASP A 41 -9.90 -0.50 2.42
CA ASP A 41 -9.67 0.45 3.52
C ASP A 41 -8.33 0.26 4.26
N GLY A 42 -7.32 -0.23 3.54
CA GLY A 42 -6.02 -0.59 4.11
C GLY A 42 -5.03 0.55 4.26
N PHE A 43 -5.39 1.83 4.05
CA PHE A 43 -4.47 2.98 4.09
C PHE A 43 -4.76 3.92 5.24
N ARG A 44 -3.70 4.42 5.90
CA ARG A 44 -3.81 5.46 6.96
C ARG A 44 -2.70 6.49 6.82
N VAL A 45 -3.04 7.76 7.07
CA VAL A 45 -2.07 8.85 7.27
C VAL A 45 -1.80 8.94 8.76
N THR A 46 -0.56 8.73 9.17
CA THR A 46 -0.14 8.73 10.58
C THR A 46 0.58 10.02 10.99
N GLY A 47 0.98 10.82 10.01
CA GLY A 47 1.65 12.11 10.22
C GLY A 47 1.57 13.00 8.98
N ASP A 48 2.19 14.18 9.04
CA ASP A 48 2.30 15.04 7.84
C ASP A 48 3.25 14.44 6.80
N ASN A 49 4.24 13.67 7.27
CA ASN A 49 5.27 13.05 6.44
C ASN A 49 5.32 11.52 6.62
N GLU A 50 4.26 10.91 7.16
CA GLU A 50 4.19 9.45 7.30
C GLU A 50 2.82 8.92 6.90
N ALA A 51 2.84 7.82 6.16
CA ALA A 51 1.64 7.05 5.83
C ALA A 51 1.93 5.56 5.91
N VAL A 52 0.90 4.77 6.20
CA VAL A 52 1.01 3.33 6.31
C VAL A 52 -0.09 2.63 5.53
N PHE A 53 0.21 1.43 5.05
CA PHE A 53 -0.85 0.57 4.53
C PHE A 53 -0.67 -0.89 4.96
N LEU A 54 -1.79 -1.50 5.30
CA LEU A 54 -1.87 -2.93 5.59
C LEU A 54 -1.92 -3.70 4.27
N ASN A 55 -0.90 -4.52 4.02
CA ASN A 55 -0.76 -5.28 2.79
C ASN A 55 -1.21 -6.72 3.00
N LEU A 56 -2.33 -7.07 2.36
CA LEU A 56 -2.89 -8.41 2.39
C LEU A 56 -2.14 -9.34 1.42
N THR A 57 -2.32 -10.65 1.63
CA THR A 57 -1.74 -11.69 0.80
C THR A 57 -2.20 -11.56 -0.65
N GLY A 58 -1.26 -11.45 -1.56
CA GLY A 58 -1.47 -11.43 -3.00
C GLY A 58 -0.66 -12.53 -3.70
N SER A 59 -0.77 -12.60 -5.03
CA SER A 59 -0.08 -13.60 -5.87
C SER A 59 1.44 -13.43 -5.87
N GLY A 60 1.93 -12.23 -5.58
CA GLY A 60 3.34 -11.91 -5.43
C GLY A 60 3.60 -10.98 -4.25
N ASN A 61 4.86 -10.65 -4.00
CA ASN A 61 5.29 -9.74 -2.95
C ASN A 61 6.40 -8.78 -3.43
N GLU A 62 6.25 -8.30 -4.66
CA GLU A 62 7.23 -7.47 -5.36
C GLU A 62 7.61 -6.21 -4.58
N THR A 63 6.59 -5.51 -4.04
CA THR A 63 6.85 -4.30 -3.23
C THR A 63 7.81 -4.60 -2.07
N ALA A 64 7.61 -5.70 -1.32
CA ALA A 64 8.49 -6.03 -0.20
C ALA A 64 9.94 -6.26 -0.67
N ALA A 65 10.12 -6.99 -1.77
CA ALA A 65 11.45 -7.22 -2.35
C ALA A 65 12.14 -5.90 -2.77
N HIS A 66 11.39 -5.01 -3.43
CA HIS A 66 11.90 -3.70 -3.85
C HIS A 66 12.23 -2.80 -2.66
N LEU A 67 11.40 -2.82 -1.60
CA LEU A 67 11.68 -2.04 -0.39
C LEU A 67 12.91 -2.55 0.36
N LEU A 68 13.13 -3.86 0.37
CA LEU A 68 14.33 -4.44 0.98
C LEU A 68 15.60 -4.07 0.20
N ALA A 69 15.53 -3.99 -1.12
CA ALA A 69 16.68 -3.74 -1.98
C ALA A 69 16.99 -2.25 -2.19
N ASP A 70 15.98 -1.37 -2.27
CA ASP A 70 16.13 0.03 -2.67
C ASP A 70 15.39 0.99 -1.73
N GLY A 71 14.17 0.64 -1.29
CA GLY A 71 13.36 1.41 -0.37
C GLY A 71 12.45 2.46 -1.03
N ARG A 72 12.66 2.85 -2.30
CA ARG A 72 11.83 3.88 -2.94
C ARG A 72 10.41 3.39 -3.20
N LEU A 73 9.43 4.23 -2.83
CA LEU A 73 8.01 3.96 -3.04
C LEU A 73 7.29 5.22 -3.50
N THR A 74 6.40 5.05 -4.46
CA THR A 74 5.42 6.06 -4.83
C THR A 74 4.03 5.52 -4.54
N ILE A 75 3.21 6.32 -3.84
CA ILE A 75 1.78 6.05 -3.67
C ILE A 75 1.00 7.10 -4.46
N MET A 76 0.01 6.67 -5.24
CA MET A 76 -0.81 7.56 -6.05
C MET A 76 -2.30 7.34 -5.78
N PHE A 77 -3.01 8.45 -5.60
CA PHE A 77 -4.46 8.53 -5.55
C PHE A 77 -4.99 9.28 -6.76
N CYS A 78 -6.13 8.85 -7.27
CA CYS A 78 -6.86 9.50 -8.35
C CYS A 78 -8.27 9.80 -7.88
N ALA A 79 -8.77 11.03 -8.12
CA ALA A 79 -10.17 11.37 -7.89
C ALA A 79 -11.04 10.70 -8.97
N PHE A 80 -11.62 9.56 -8.66
CA PHE A 80 -12.63 8.92 -9.52
C PHE A 80 -14.02 9.50 -9.30
N GLU A 81 -14.22 10.29 -8.24
CA GLU A 81 -15.42 11.00 -7.88
C GLU A 81 -15.10 12.45 -7.52
N GLY A 82 -16.06 13.36 -7.71
CA GLY A 82 -15.92 14.77 -7.35
C GLY A 82 -14.91 15.55 -8.20
N PRO A 83 -14.30 16.61 -7.66
CA PRO A 83 -13.35 17.45 -8.38
C PRO A 83 -12.09 16.68 -8.79
N PRO A 84 -11.60 16.84 -10.04
CA PRO A 84 -10.46 16.08 -10.55
C PRO A 84 -9.17 16.46 -9.84
N MET A 85 -8.46 15.44 -9.34
CA MET A 85 -7.12 15.58 -8.77
C MET A 85 -6.37 14.25 -8.84
N ILE A 86 -5.07 14.32 -9.06
CA ILE A 86 -4.14 13.23 -8.79
C ILE A 86 -3.21 13.69 -7.69
N LEU A 87 -3.05 12.86 -6.65
CA LEU A 87 -2.11 13.07 -5.55
C LEU A 87 -1.05 11.97 -5.58
N ARG A 88 0.22 12.34 -5.46
CA ARG A 88 1.33 11.40 -5.32
C ARG A 88 2.11 11.69 -4.06
N LEU A 89 2.45 10.63 -3.35
CA LEU A 89 3.36 10.61 -2.21
C LEU A 89 4.62 9.88 -2.65
N TYR A 90 5.75 10.56 -2.60
CA TYR A 90 7.06 9.99 -2.89
C TYR A 90 7.85 9.87 -1.61
N GLY A 91 8.68 8.86 -1.49
CA GLY A 91 9.54 8.70 -0.34
C GLY A 91 10.21 7.34 -0.27
N HIS A 92 10.72 7.03 0.94
CA HIS A 92 11.33 5.76 1.25
C HIS A 92 10.41 4.97 2.18
N ALA A 93 10.28 3.69 1.93
CA ALA A 93 9.39 2.84 2.69
C ALA A 93 10.10 1.59 3.21
N ARG A 94 9.55 1.01 4.26
CA ARG A 94 9.97 -0.26 4.85
C ARG A 94 8.78 -1.17 5.03
N SER A 95 9.02 -2.45 4.93
CA SER A 95 8.03 -3.50 5.19
C SER A 95 8.22 -4.03 6.60
N LEU A 96 7.12 -4.09 7.37
CA LEU A 96 7.07 -4.65 8.71
C LEU A 96 6.37 -6.00 8.63
N PRO A 97 7.09 -7.12 8.78
CA PRO A 97 6.48 -8.44 8.70
C PRO A 97 5.46 -8.67 9.82
N ARG A 98 4.38 -9.40 9.52
CA ARG A 98 3.40 -9.86 10.51
C ARG A 98 4.09 -10.56 11.68
N GLY A 99 3.67 -10.24 12.89
CA GLY A 99 4.24 -10.79 14.13
C GLY A 99 5.47 -10.06 14.66
N SER A 100 6.05 -9.09 13.92
CA SER A 100 7.11 -8.22 14.49
C SER A 100 6.52 -7.22 15.49
N ALA A 101 7.36 -6.74 16.42
CA ALA A 101 6.93 -5.76 17.44
C ALA A 101 6.41 -4.46 16.79
N ASP A 102 7.10 -3.97 15.75
CA ASP A 102 6.68 -2.77 15.03
C ASP A 102 5.37 -2.98 14.27
N TYR A 103 5.17 -4.16 13.64
CA TYR A 103 3.90 -4.51 13.03
C TYR A 103 2.75 -4.43 14.04
N GLY A 104 2.92 -5.04 15.23
CA GLY A 104 1.89 -5.01 16.29
C GLY A 104 1.57 -3.60 16.76
N ARG A 105 2.59 -2.73 16.90
CA ARG A 105 2.41 -1.33 17.25
C ARG A 105 1.60 -0.56 16.20
N TYR A 106 1.99 -0.63 14.92
CA TYR A 106 1.26 0.05 13.86
C TYR A 106 -0.15 -0.52 13.64
N LEU A 107 -0.34 -1.83 13.83
CA LEU A 107 -1.67 -2.45 13.78
C LEU A 107 -2.58 -1.85 14.85
N ALA A 108 -2.10 -1.71 16.09
CA ALA A 108 -2.86 -1.11 17.19
C ALA A 108 -3.14 0.38 16.93
N ASP A 109 -2.12 1.16 16.60
CA ASP A 109 -2.19 2.63 16.54
C ASP A 109 -2.96 3.12 15.30
N ALA A 110 -2.78 2.47 14.14
CA ALA A 110 -3.34 2.92 12.87
C ALA A 110 -4.60 2.16 12.44
N PHE A 111 -4.74 0.89 12.84
CA PHE A 111 -5.81 0.00 12.40
C PHE A 111 -6.70 -0.51 13.56
N GLY A 112 -6.57 0.08 14.76
CA GLY A 112 -7.40 -0.28 15.92
C GLY A 112 -7.15 -1.69 16.47
N GLY A 113 -6.05 -2.33 16.10
CA GLY A 113 -5.73 -3.70 16.50
C GLY A 113 -6.45 -4.79 15.69
N GLU A 114 -7.28 -4.41 14.70
CA GLU A 114 -8.00 -5.36 13.86
C GLU A 114 -7.10 -5.92 12.75
N GLU A 115 -6.86 -7.22 12.78
CA GLU A 115 -6.06 -7.91 11.77
C GLU A 115 -6.96 -8.75 10.86
N PRO A 116 -7.20 -8.34 9.61
CA PRO A 116 -8.01 -9.11 8.68
C PRO A 116 -7.32 -10.41 8.24
N ALA A 117 -8.10 -11.41 7.88
CA ALA A 117 -7.58 -12.66 7.34
C ALA A 117 -6.66 -12.40 6.13
N GLY A 118 -5.51 -13.06 6.13
CA GLY A 118 -4.49 -12.89 5.09
C GLY A 118 -3.64 -11.63 5.22
N ALA A 119 -3.70 -10.89 6.34
CA ALA A 119 -2.76 -9.81 6.64
C ALA A 119 -1.33 -10.36 6.62
N ARG A 120 -0.43 -9.70 5.87
CA ARG A 120 0.92 -10.20 5.64
C ARG A 120 2.00 -9.28 6.21
N GLN A 121 1.84 -7.99 5.99
CA GLN A 121 2.80 -6.98 6.44
C GLN A 121 2.15 -5.59 6.46
N ILE A 122 2.72 -4.68 7.23
CA ILE A 122 2.43 -3.25 7.14
C ILE A 122 3.60 -2.59 6.42
N VAL A 123 3.30 -1.76 5.43
CA VAL A 123 4.29 -0.92 4.77
C VAL A 123 4.18 0.48 5.34
N VAL A 124 5.31 1.02 5.79
CA VAL A 124 5.43 2.39 6.29
C VAL A 124 6.20 3.21 5.27
N LEU A 125 5.60 4.31 4.81
CA LEU A 125 6.22 5.27 3.90
C LEU A 125 6.58 6.54 4.66
N ASP A 126 7.87 6.85 4.69
CA ASP A 126 8.40 8.15 5.10
C ASP A 126 8.36 9.06 3.85
N ILE A 127 7.49 10.08 3.88
CA ILE A 127 7.18 10.95 2.73
C ILE A 127 8.19 12.08 2.67
N ASP A 128 8.90 12.23 1.56
CA ASP A 128 9.83 13.32 1.30
C ASP A 128 9.28 14.39 0.34
N LEU A 129 8.30 14.01 -0.50
CA LEU A 129 7.65 14.91 -1.45
C LEU A 129 6.19 14.52 -1.67
N VAL A 130 5.32 15.49 -1.61
CA VAL A 130 3.91 15.39 -2.00
C VAL A 130 3.67 16.20 -3.27
N GLN A 131 3.00 15.62 -4.27
CA GLN A 131 2.70 16.30 -5.52
C GLN A 131 1.24 16.14 -5.92
N THR A 132 0.58 17.25 -6.26
CA THR A 132 -0.75 17.23 -6.89
C THR A 132 -0.65 17.53 -8.40
N SER A 133 -1.59 16.98 -9.16
CA SER A 133 -1.80 17.27 -10.59
C SER A 133 -3.29 17.44 -10.88
N CYS A 134 -3.63 18.02 -12.01
CA CYS A 134 -5.02 18.39 -12.33
C CYS A 134 -6.00 17.20 -12.43
N GLY A 135 -5.53 16.02 -12.82
CA GLY A 135 -6.40 14.83 -12.93
C GLY A 135 -7.47 14.88 -14.03
N PHE A 136 -7.43 15.85 -14.96
CA PHE A 136 -8.47 16.03 -15.99
C PHE A 136 -8.67 14.84 -16.93
N GLY A 137 -7.67 13.97 -17.05
CA GLY A 137 -7.76 12.73 -17.85
C GLY A 137 -8.25 11.51 -17.05
N VAL A 138 -8.50 11.67 -15.74
CA VAL A 138 -9.03 10.58 -14.90
C VAL A 138 -10.54 10.52 -15.12
N PRO A 139 -11.09 9.35 -15.53
CA PRO A 139 -12.53 9.21 -15.72
C PRO A 139 -13.29 9.22 -14.39
N LEU A 140 -14.56 9.55 -14.43
CA LEU A 140 -15.47 9.41 -13.29
C LEU A 140 -16.00 7.98 -13.20
N TYR A 141 -16.04 7.45 -11.99
CA TYR A 141 -16.66 6.17 -11.65
C TYR A 141 -17.55 6.33 -10.43
N ASP A 142 -18.67 5.59 -10.40
CA ASP A 142 -19.47 5.45 -9.20
C ASP A 142 -18.92 4.29 -8.36
N TYR A 143 -18.55 4.58 -7.11
CA TYR A 143 -18.15 3.53 -6.18
C TYR A 143 -19.37 2.69 -5.80
N LYS A 144 -19.27 1.38 -5.97
CA LYS A 144 -20.34 0.45 -5.65
C LYS A 144 -20.12 -0.27 -4.33
N ALA A 145 -18.98 -0.87 -4.15
CA ALA A 145 -18.60 -1.64 -2.95
C ALA A 145 -17.18 -2.18 -3.06
N GLU A 146 -16.60 -2.55 -1.92
CA GLU A 146 -15.41 -3.39 -1.88
C GLU A 146 -15.70 -4.82 -2.35
N ARG A 147 -14.69 -5.47 -2.95
CA ARG A 147 -14.77 -6.90 -3.31
C ARG A 147 -14.43 -7.76 -2.11
N PRO A 148 -15.31 -8.65 -1.65
CA PRO A 148 -15.00 -9.53 -0.53
C PRO A 148 -14.11 -10.72 -0.91
N SER A 149 -13.71 -10.85 -2.17
CA SER A 149 -13.06 -12.06 -2.71
C SER A 149 -11.74 -12.39 -2.03
N LEU A 150 -10.91 -11.38 -1.75
CA LEU A 150 -9.59 -11.59 -1.16
C LEU A 150 -9.70 -12.06 0.30
N VAL A 151 -10.56 -11.41 1.08
CA VAL A 151 -10.78 -11.77 2.49
C VAL A 151 -11.39 -13.17 2.59
N ARG A 152 -12.44 -13.46 1.81
CA ARG A 152 -13.06 -14.81 1.77
C ARG A 152 -12.09 -15.90 1.35
N TRP A 153 -11.22 -15.61 0.37
CA TRP A 153 -10.19 -16.58 -0.04
C TRP A 153 -9.20 -16.84 1.10
N ALA A 154 -8.78 -15.81 1.83
CA ALA A 154 -7.87 -15.98 2.97
C ALA A 154 -8.54 -16.74 4.13
N GLU A 155 -9.80 -16.43 4.45
CA GLU A 155 -10.60 -17.16 5.45
C GLU A 155 -10.73 -18.64 5.09
N GLN A 156 -11.02 -18.95 3.82
CA GLN A 156 -11.14 -20.34 3.35
C GLN A 156 -9.82 -21.11 3.41
N LYS A 157 -8.68 -20.43 3.19
CA LYS A 157 -7.36 -21.06 3.31
C LYS A 157 -6.98 -21.34 4.77
N GLY A 158 -7.43 -20.51 5.69
CA GLY A 158 -7.00 -20.56 7.10
C GLY A 158 -5.53 -20.18 7.28
N GLU A 159 -5.10 -20.08 8.52
CA GLU A 159 -3.74 -19.63 8.88
C GLU A 159 -2.65 -20.52 8.27
N ASP A 160 -2.77 -21.84 8.40
CA ASP A 160 -1.80 -22.79 7.88
C ASP A 160 -1.71 -22.74 6.35
N GLY A 161 -2.87 -22.68 5.67
CA GLY A 161 -2.91 -22.58 4.22
C GLY A 161 -2.37 -21.25 3.68
N ILE A 162 -2.48 -20.15 4.43
CA ILE A 162 -1.86 -18.86 4.11
C ILE A 162 -0.34 -18.95 4.30
N ALA A 163 0.13 -19.55 5.39
CA ALA A 163 1.57 -19.75 5.63
C ALA A 163 2.22 -20.62 4.53
N ASP A 164 1.56 -21.71 4.12
CA ASP A 164 2.00 -22.54 3.00
C ASP A 164 2.08 -21.73 1.70
N TYR A 165 1.05 -20.93 1.42
CA TYR A 165 1.01 -20.08 0.23
C TYR A 165 2.15 -19.05 0.22
N TRP A 166 2.48 -18.44 1.36
CA TRP A 166 3.62 -17.53 1.46
C TRP A 166 4.94 -18.24 1.15
N ARG A 167 5.16 -19.44 1.71
CA ARG A 167 6.35 -20.24 1.42
C ARG A 167 6.48 -20.58 -0.05
N GLU A 168 5.36 -20.88 -0.72
CA GLU A 168 5.35 -21.27 -2.13
C GLU A 168 5.50 -20.06 -3.08
N LYS A 169 4.85 -18.92 -2.78
CA LYS A 169 4.62 -17.84 -3.75
C LYS A 169 5.19 -16.47 -3.37
N ASN A 170 5.53 -16.24 -2.09
CA ASN A 170 5.82 -14.88 -1.64
C ASN A 170 7.22 -14.65 -1.07
N LEU A 171 8.09 -15.67 -1.05
CA LEU A 171 9.46 -15.53 -0.53
C LEU A 171 10.40 -14.82 -1.52
N VAL A 172 10.11 -14.92 -2.82
CA VAL A 172 10.94 -14.40 -3.89
C VAL A 172 10.09 -13.63 -4.89
N SER A 173 10.58 -12.48 -5.36
CA SER A 173 9.95 -11.68 -6.41
C SER A 173 10.09 -12.35 -7.78
N MET A 174 9.34 -11.86 -8.78
CA MET A 174 9.45 -12.34 -10.16
C MET A 174 10.85 -12.12 -10.78
N ASP A 175 11.61 -11.15 -10.28
CA ASP A 175 12.99 -10.87 -10.68
C ASP A 175 14.04 -11.57 -9.81
N GLY A 176 13.62 -12.50 -8.93
CA GLY A 176 14.51 -13.33 -8.12
C GLY A 176 15.02 -12.68 -6.83
N LEU A 177 14.47 -11.52 -6.43
CA LEU A 177 14.88 -10.81 -5.21
C LEU A 177 14.15 -11.39 -3.99
N PRO A 178 14.83 -11.54 -2.82
CA PRO A 178 14.17 -11.95 -1.59
C PRO A 178 13.18 -10.87 -1.12
N THR A 179 12.09 -11.31 -0.50
CA THR A 179 11.04 -10.41 0.01
C THR A 179 11.19 -10.08 1.50
N GLY A 180 12.14 -10.72 2.19
CA GLY A 180 12.31 -10.59 3.64
C GLY A 180 11.24 -11.30 4.46
N MET A 181 10.52 -12.24 3.85
CA MET A 181 9.64 -13.19 4.53
C MET A 181 10.40 -14.51 4.67
N ASP A 182 10.58 -15.00 5.89
CA ASP A 182 11.23 -16.27 6.22
C ASP A 182 10.20 -17.39 6.43
#